data_4e63e4dfa8fdf6f0e60a0de76a8cb8d0
#
_entry.id   4e63e4dfa8fdf6f0e60a0de76a8cb8d0
#
_cell.length_a   1.000
_cell.length_b   1.000
_cell.length_c   1.000
_cell.angle_alpha   90.00
_cell.angle_beta   90.00
_cell.angle_gamma   90.00
#
_symmetry.space_group_name_H-M   'P 1'
#
loop_
_entity.id
_entity.type
_entity.pdbx_description
1 polymer ?
#
loop_
_entity_poly.entity_id
_entity_poly.type
_entity_poly.pdbx_seq_one_letter_code
_entity_poly.pdbx_strand_id
1 'polypeptide(L)'
;MNLPKVFEEKMKDLLGSEYEAYTACYDEPRHYGLRVNTAKISVEDFLKIAPWPLEPVPWIHNGFYYDGDNIQPSKHPYYFAGLYYLQEPSAMTPADRLPVEPGDRVLDVCAAPGGKATELGAKLGGTGVLAANDLSSSRAKGLLKNLELFGIGNVLILSEEPGKLVSYFPEYFDKILIDAPCSGEGMFRKEKKMVKAW
;
A
#
# COMPACT_ATOMS: atom_id res chain seq x y z
N MET A 1 12.74 -15.14 -16.23
CA MET A 1 13.45 -13.90 -15.80
C MET A 1 14.86 -14.22 -15.33
N ASN A 2 15.91 -13.38 -15.56
CA ASN A 2 17.25 -13.62 -14.98
C ASN A 2 17.32 -12.99 -13.59
N LEU A 3 17.31 -13.81 -12.56
CA LEU A 3 17.43 -13.40 -11.16
C LEU A 3 18.91 -13.44 -10.72
N PRO A 4 19.31 -12.71 -9.66
CA PRO A 4 20.66 -12.81 -9.10
C PRO A 4 20.91 -14.22 -8.56
N LYS A 5 22.06 -14.81 -8.85
CA LYS A 5 22.40 -16.19 -8.41
C LYS A 5 22.30 -16.38 -6.91
N VAL A 6 22.79 -15.41 -6.13
CA VAL A 6 22.75 -15.47 -4.66
C VAL A 6 21.29 -15.43 -4.16
N PHE A 7 20.40 -14.69 -4.85
CA PHE A 7 18.97 -14.70 -4.55
C PHE A 7 18.32 -16.06 -4.88
N GLU A 8 18.66 -16.66 -6.03
CA GLU A 8 18.15 -17.99 -6.40
C GLU A 8 18.58 -19.07 -5.40
N GLU A 9 19.85 -19.06 -4.98
CA GLU A 9 20.37 -19.98 -3.94
C GLU A 9 19.63 -19.81 -2.63
N LYS A 10 19.50 -18.58 -2.15
CA LYS A 10 18.73 -18.25 -0.94
C LYS A 10 17.30 -18.75 -1.00
N MET A 11 16.62 -18.56 -2.15
CA MET A 11 15.23 -18.99 -2.31
C MET A 11 15.11 -20.53 -2.42
N LYS A 12 16.08 -21.21 -3.03
CA LYS A 12 16.13 -22.68 -3.04
C LYS A 12 16.23 -23.26 -1.63
N ASP A 13 17.11 -22.69 -0.81
CA ASP A 13 17.29 -23.13 0.57
C ASP A 13 16.04 -22.85 1.42
N LEU A 14 15.38 -21.70 1.19
CA LEU A 14 14.20 -21.29 1.96
C LEU A 14 12.93 -22.06 1.58
N LEU A 15 12.71 -22.29 0.28
CA LEU A 15 11.46 -22.82 -0.24
C LEU A 15 11.50 -24.32 -0.55
N GLY A 16 12.67 -24.90 -0.67
CA GLY A 16 12.82 -26.33 -0.95
C GLY A 16 12.00 -26.74 -2.19
N SER A 17 11.04 -27.63 -2.00
CA SER A 17 10.16 -28.15 -3.08
C SER A 17 9.25 -27.09 -3.71
N GLU A 18 9.02 -25.95 -3.08
CA GLU A 18 8.17 -24.87 -3.60
C GLU A 18 8.94 -23.89 -4.52
N TYR A 19 10.27 -24.03 -4.61
CA TYR A 19 11.13 -23.13 -5.37
C TYR A 19 10.74 -23.02 -6.84
N GLU A 20 10.44 -24.13 -7.51
CA GLU A 20 10.08 -24.14 -8.94
C GLU A 20 8.75 -23.41 -9.18
N ALA A 21 7.75 -23.64 -8.33
CA ALA A 21 6.46 -22.93 -8.41
C ALA A 21 6.64 -21.42 -8.15
N TYR A 22 7.45 -21.06 -7.17
CA TYR A 22 7.77 -19.67 -6.86
C TYR A 22 8.46 -18.96 -8.04
N THR A 23 9.46 -19.59 -8.66
CA THR A 23 10.19 -18.97 -9.77
C THR A 23 9.34 -18.84 -11.03
N ALA A 24 8.42 -19.77 -11.28
CA ALA A 24 7.48 -19.69 -12.39
C ALA A 24 6.60 -18.43 -12.34
N CYS A 25 6.25 -17.95 -11.14
CA CYS A 25 5.48 -16.72 -10.95
C CYS A 25 6.16 -15.46 -11.53
N TYR A 26 7.48 -15.47 -11.70
CA TYR A 26 8.19 -14.32 -12.31
C TYR A 26 7.94 -14.16 -13.81
N ASP A 27 7.50 -15.21 -14.49
CA ASP A 27 7.19 -15.21 -15.91
C ASP A 27 5.68 -15.04 -16.19
N GLU A 28 4.84 -15.03 -15.13
CA GLU A 28 3.43 -14.73 -15.23
C GLU A 28 3.14 -13.23 -15.48
N PRO A 29 2.00 -12.90 -16.11
CA PRO A 29 1.55 -11.53 -16.28
C PRO A 29 1.45 -10.80 -14.94
N ARG A 30 1.74 -9.49 -14.95
CA ARG A 30 1.59 -8.65 -13.77
C ARG A 30 0.11 -8.45 -13.44
N HIS A 31 -0.24 -8.58 -12.18
CA HIS A 31 -1.56 -8.19 -11.69
C HIS A 31 -1.59 -6.68 -11.37
N TYR A 32 -2.64 -6.02 -11.82
CA TYR A 32 -2.91 -4.62 -11.53
C TYR A 32 -4.05 -4.52 -10.53
N GLY A 33 -3.89 -3.68 -9.53
CA GLY A 33 -4.89 -3.52 -8.49
C GLY A 33 -5.29 -2.07 -8.25
N LEU A 34 -6.53 -1.88 -7.87
CA LEU A 34 -7.05 -0.65 -7.29
C LEU A 34 -7.75 -0.96 -5.97
N ARG A 35 -7.72 -0.01 -5.05
CA ARG A 35 -8.39 -0.11 -3.76
C ARG A 35 -9.36 1.06 -3.62
N VAL A 36 -10.65 0.76 -3.40
CA VAL A 36 -11.70 1.77 -3.21
C VAL A 36 -11.44 2.58 -1.94
N ASN A 37 -11.61 3.88 -2.03
CA ASN A 37 -11.50 4.79 -0.88
C ASN A 37 -12.81 4.82 -0.09
N THR A 38 -12.89 4.02 0.94
CA THR A 38 -14.09 3.89 1.78
C THR A 38 -14.37 5.11 2.66
N ALA A 39 -13.44 6.07 2.76
CA ALA A 39 -13.72 7.37 3.37
C ALA A 39 -14.63 8.26 2.50
N LYS A 40 -14.74 8.00 1.19
CA LYS A 40 -15.54 8.82 0.25
C LYS A 40 -16.73 8.11 -0.34
N ILE A 41 -16.64 6.80 -0.55
CA ILE A 41 -17.70 6.02 -1.23
C ILE A 41 -17.67 4.58 -0.72
N SER A 42 -18.85 3.99 -0.53
CA SER A 42 -18.93 2.57 -0.22
C SER A 42 -18.45 1.71 -1.40
N VAL A 43 -17.97 0.51 -1.12
CA VAL A 43 -17.57 -0.45 -2.17
C VAL A 43 -18.74 -0.74 -3.10
N GLU A 44 -19.93 -0.95 -2.52
CA GLU A 44 -21.16 -1.22 -3.29
C GLU A 44 -21.50 -0.09 -4.26
N ASP A 45 -21.46 1.16 -3.80
CA ASP A 45 -21.79 2.30 -4.64
C ASP A 45 -20.71 2.57 -5.69
N PHE A 46 -19.43 2.34 -5.34
CA PHE A 46 -18.36 2.44 -6.31
C PHE A 46 -18.51 1.43 -7.45
N LEU A 47 -18.90 0.19 -7.17
CA LEU A 47 -19.11 -0.85 -8.19
C LEU A 47 -20.28 -0.51 -9.15
N LYS A 48 -21.29 0.22 -8.68
CA LYS A 48 -22.40 0.69 -9.54
C LYS A 48 -21.96 1.73 -10.58
N ILE A 49 -20.92 2.51 -10.26
CA ILE A 49 -20.40 3.59 -11.12
C ILE A 49 -19.08 3.27 -11.78
N ALA A 50 -18.45 2.14 -11.46
CA ALA A 50 -17.18 1.73 -12.02
C ALA A 50 -17.24 1.67 -13.56
N PRO A 51 -16.35 2.39 -14.28
CA PRO A 51 -16.47 2.50 -15.75
C PRO A 51 -15.90 1.30 -16.51
N TRP A 52 -15.33 0.32 -15.80
CA TRP A 52 -14.76 -0.91 -16.36
C TRP A 52 -15.01 -2.10 -15.44
N PRO A 53 -14.90 -3.35 -15.93
CA PRO A 53 -15.00 -4.55 -15.12
C PRO A 53 -13.90 -4.60 -14.04
N LEU A 54 -14.28 -5.04 -12.86
CA LEU A 54 -13.42 -5.22 -11.70
C LEU A 54 -13.61 -6.63 -11.12
N GLU A 55 -12.52 -7.30 -10.78
CA GLU A 55 -12.54 -8.61 -10.12
C GLU A 55 -12.07 -8.44 -8.66
N PRO A 56 -12.81 -8.96 -7.66
CA PRO A 56 -12.39 -8.82 -6.27
C PRO A 56 -11.03 -9.46 -6.00
N VAL A 57 -10.19 -8.78 -5.23
CA VAL A 57 -9.01 -9.40 -4.60
C VAL A 57 -9.52 -10.24 -3.42
N PRO A 58 -9.35 -11.58 -3.42
CA PRO A 58 -10.06 -12.46 -2.48
C PRO A 58 -9.81 -12.19 -0.99
N TRP A 59 -8.71 -11.54 -0.66
CA TRP A 59 -8.30 -11.27 0.73
C TRP A 59 -8.37 -9.79 1.14
N ILE A 60 -8.83 -8.88 0.23
CA ILE A 60 -8.98 -7.45 0.50
C ILE A 60 -10.43 -7.04 0.22
N HIS A 61 -11.15 -6.59 1.23
CA HIS A 61 -12.58 -6.32 1.13
C HIS A 61 -12.95 -5.18 0.15
N ASN A 62 -12.07 -4.19 -0.03
CA ASN A 62 -12.23 -3.03 -0.91
C ASN A 62 -11.22 -3.00 -2.06
N GLY A 63 -10.48 -4.12 -2.28
CA GLY A 63 -9.47 -4.27 -3.31
C GLY A 63 -9.98 -5.02 -4.53
N PHE A 64 -9.56 -4.58 -5.73
CA PHE A 64 -10.00 -5.16 -6.99
C PHE A 64 -8.83 -5.26 -7.97
N TYR A 65 -8.83 -6.33 -8.77
CA TYR A 65 -8.03 -6.43 -9.99
C TYR A 65 -8.70 -5.68 -11.13
N TYR A 66 -7.90 -5.17 -12.05
CA TYR A 66 -8.36 -4.61 -13.31
C TYR A 66 -7.44 -4.97 -14.47
N ASP A 67 -7.92 -4.90 -15.71
CA ASP A 67 -7.14 -5.13 -16.92
C ASP A 67 -6.22 -3.92 -17.20
N GLY A 68 -5.01 -3.96 -16.64
CA GLY A 68 -4.04 -2.87 -16.78
C GLY A 68 -3.36 -2.76 -18.13
N ASP A 69 -3.56 -3.73 -19.03
CA ASP A 69 -3.05 -3.69 -20.40
C ASP A 69 -3.94 -2.85 -21.30
N ASN A 70 -5.26 -2.85 -21.04
CA ASN A 70 -6.27 -2.15 -21.84
C ASN A 70 -6.86 -0.92 -21.16
N ILE A 71 -6.75 -0.81 -19.82
CA ILE A 71 -7.37 0.24 -19.02
C ILE A 71 -6.30 1.10 -18.35
N GLN A 72 -6.51 2.42 -18.34
CA GLN A 72 -5.62 3.39 -17.69
C GLN A 72 -6.37 4.15 -16.57
N PRO A 73 -6.62 3.54 -15.40
CA PRO A 73 -7.40 4.16 -14.33
C PRO A 73 -6.80 5.47 -13.83
N SER A 74 -5.45 5.63 -13.89
CA SER A 74 -4.77 6.87 -13.48
C SER A 74 -5.14 8.11 -14.30
N LYS A 75 -5.80 7.94 -15.44
CA LYS A 75 -6.30 9.04 -16.28
C LYS A 75 -7.80 9.33 -16.11
N HIS A 76 -8.50 8.50 -15.34
CA HIS A 76 -9.94 8.66 -15.15
C HIS A 76 -10.26 9.75 -14.11
N PRO A 77 -11.36 10.55 -14.29
CA PRO A 77 -11.76 11.58 -13.32
C PRO A 77 -11.89 11.08 -11.88
N TYR A 78 -12.32 9.85 -11.65
CA TYR A 78 -12.45 9.26 -10.33
C TYR A 78 -11.11 9.06 -9.60
N TYR A 79 -10.01 8.89 -10.33
CA TYR A 79 -8.67 8.89 -9.75
C TYR A 79 -8.32 10.26 -9.15
N PHE A 80 -8.59 11.33 -9.91
CA PHE A 80 -8.38 12.71 -9.47
C PHE A 80 -9.37 13.15 -8.40
N ALA A 81 -10.53 12.51 -8.32
CA ALA A 81 -11.48 12.69 -7.21
C ALA A 81 -11.08 11.89 -5.95
N GLY A 82 -10.05 11.05 -6.01
CA GLY A 82 -9.58 10.23 -4.90
C GLY A 82 -10.56 9.13 -4.49
N LEU A 83 -11.34 8.58 -5.45
CA LEU A 83 -12.29 7.49 -5.16
C LEU A 83 -11.61 6.13 -5.04
N TYR A 84 -10.41 5.97 -5.55
CA TYR A 84 -9.59 4.77 -5.42
C TYR A 84 -8.09 5.07 -5.47
N TYR A 85 -7.31 4.19 -4.88
CA TYR A 85 -5.84 4.19 -4.92
C TYR A 85 -5.36 3.06 -5.83
N LEU A 86 -4.39 3.34 -6.71
CA LEU A 86 -3.76 2.30 -7.54
C LEU A 86 -2.62 1.66 -6.74
N GLN A 87 -2.78 0.41 -6.41
CA GLN A 87 -1.85 -0.33 -5.56
C GLN A 87 -1.77 -1.78 -6.01
N GLU A 88 -0.59 -2.34 -5.89
CA GLU A 88 -0.40 -3.77 -6.10
C GLU A 88 -1.16 -4.55 -5.00
N PRO A 89 -1.89 -5.63 -5.36
CA PRO A 89 -2.79 -6.31 -4.42
C PRO A 89 -2.12 -6.79 -3.12
N SER A 90 -0.91 -7.35 -3.18
CA SER A 90 -0.21 -7.79 -1.97
C SER A 90 0.17 -6.61 -1.05
N ALA A 91 0.47 -5.45 -1.63
CA ALA A 91 0.81 -4.25 -0.88
C ALA A 91 -0.39 -3.62 -0.15
N MET A 92 -1.63 -4.02 -0.46
CA MET A 92 -2.84 -3.62 0.28
C MET A 92 -2.93 -4.33 1.63
N THR A 93 -2.42 -5.57 1.71
CA THR A 93 -2.62 -6.49 2.83
C THR A 93 -2.22 -5.94 4.21
N PRO A 94 -1.06 -5.29 4.41
CA PRO A 94 -0.66 -4.85 5.75
C PRO A 94 -1.65 -3.87 6.39
N ALA A 95 -2.14 -2.89 5.62
CA ALA A 95 -3.11 -1.92 6.14
C ALA A 95 -4.52 -2.51 6.28
N ASP A 96 -4.90 -3.44 5.38
CA ASP A 96 -6.16 -4.16 5.48
C ASP A 96 -6.22 -5.02 6.76
N ARG A 97 -5.14 -5.74 7.06
CA ARG A 97 -5.08 -6.68 8.20
C ARG A 97 -4.88 -6.02 9.55
N LEU A 98 -4.34 -4.81 9.61
CA LEU A 98 -4.24 -4.08 10.86
C LEU A 98 -5.67 -3.73 11.35
N PRO A 99 -6.10 -4.21 12.55
CA PRO A 99 -7.46 -4.04 13.04
C PRO A 99 -7.65 -2.64 13.63
N VAL A 100 -7.64 -1.62 12.75
CA VAL A 100 -7.90 -0.22 13.12
C VAL A 100 -9.39 -0.01 13.27
N GLU A 101 -9.77 0.66 14.36
CA GLU A 101 -11.14 1.02 14.70
C GLU A 101 -11.30 2.55 14.78
N PRO A 102 -12.51 3.08 14.55
CA PRO A 102 -12.80 4.49 14.79
C PRO A 102 -12.41 4.93 16.20
N GLY A 103 -11.64 6.03 16.30
CA GLY A 103 -11.13 6.54 17.58
C GLY A 103 -9.72 6.11 17.94
N ASP A 104 -9.14 5.10 17.26
CA ASP A 104 -7.76 4.67 17.49
C ASP A 104 -6.74 5.80 17.17
N ARG A 105 -5.61 5.72 17.88
CA ARG A 105 -4.39 6.50 17.58
C ARG A 105 -3.44 5.58 16.83
N VAL A 106 -3.29 5.83 15.54
CA VAL A 106 -2.55 4.97 14.63
C VAL A 106 -1.26 5.64 14.19
N LEU A 107 -0.15 4.90 14.17
CA LEU A 107 1.13 5.34 13.58
C LEU A 107 1.46 4.48 12.35
N ASP A 108 1.70 5.13 11.21
CA ASP A 108 2.38 4.54 10.05
C ASP A 108 3.81 5.08 10.02
N VAL A 109 4.79 4.22 10.33
CA VAL A 109 6.20 4.62 10.54
C VAL A 109 6.91 4.99 9.24
N CYS A 110 6.51 4.39 8.11
CA CYS A 110 7.14 4.56 6.79
C CYS A 110 6.05 4.81 5.73
N ALA A 111 5.23 5.84 5.94
CA ALA A 111 3.93 6.02 5.30
C ALA A 111 3.97 6.40 3.81
N ALA A 112 5.02 7.11 3.34
CA ALA A 112 5.02 7.63 1.98
C ALA A 112 5.16 6.51 0.92
N PRO A 113 4.43 6.60 -0.18
CA PRO A 113 3.66 7.75 -0.67
C PRO A 113 2.21 7.84 -0.16
N GLY A 114 1.75 6.96 0.73
CA GLY A 114 0.41 7.04 1.33
C GLY A 114 -0.53 5.88 1.02
N GLY A 115 -0.06 4.86 0.30
CA GLY A 115 -0.89 3.72 -0.09
C GLY A 115 -1.48 2.95 1.11
N LYS A 116 -0.73 2.81 2.20
CA LYS A 116 -1.20 2.19 3.44
C LYS A 116 -1.86 3.22 4.35
N ALA A 117 -1.26 4.39 4.50
CA ALA A 117 -1.78 5.49 5.33
C ALA A 117 -3.21 5.92 4.93
N THR A 118 -3.53 5.97 3.62
CA THR A 118 -4.90 6.29 3.15
C THR A 118 -5.94 5.24 3.56
N GLU A 119 -5.56 3.96 3.64
CA GLU A 119 -6.44 2.91 4.15
C GLU A 119 -6.64 3.01 5.66
N LEU A 120 -5.55 3.19 6.41
CA LEU A 120 -5.63 3.37 7.85
C LEU A 120 -6.50 4.57 8.22
N GLY A 121 -6.33 5.69 7.48
CA GLY A 121 -7.16 6.89 7.67
C GLY A 121 -8.63 6.66 7.33
N ALA A 122 -8.94 5.88 6.28
CA ALA A 122 -10.30 5.53 5.93
C ALA A 122 -10.98 4.68 7.04
N LYS A 123 -10.26 3.70 7.60
CA LYS A 123 -10.76 2.88 8.73
C LYS A 123 -11.06 3.70 9.98
N LEU A 124 -10.32 4.77 10.24
CA LEU A 124 -10.59 5.67 11.36
C LEU A 124 -11.91 6.44 11.25
N GLY A 125 -12.52 6.49 10.07
CA GLY A 125 -13.83 7.10 9.87
C GLY A 125 -13.92 8.58 10.29
N GLY A 126 -12.82 9.33 10.20
CA GLY A 126 -12.74 10.74 10.61
C GLY A 126 -12.59 10.97 12.11
N THR A 127 -12.42 9.92 12.92
CA THR A 127 -12.22 9.99 14.38
C THR A 127 -10.84 9.46 14.77
N GLY A 128 -10.39 9.69 16.01
CA GLY A 128 -9.02 9.33 16.41
C GLY A 128 -7.96 10.15 15.67
N VAL A 129 -6.76 9.61 15.50
CA VAL A 129 -5.65 10.29 14.80
C VAL A 129 -4.78 9.30 14.02
N LEU A 130 -4.38 9.69 12.81
CA LEU A 130 -3.34 9.03 12.04
C LEU A 130 -2.06 9.86 12.09
N ALA A 131 -1.02 9.37 12.77
CA ALA A 131 0.32 9.89 12.62
C ALA A 131 1.02 9.15 11.47
N ALA A 132 1.34 9.86 10.40
CA ALA A 132 1.95 9.30 9.20
C ALA A 132 3.35 9.89 9.02
N ASN A 133 4.37 9.06 9.22
CA ASN A 133 5.77 9.45 9.20
C ASN A 133 6.50 8.97 7.94
N ASP A 134 7.43 9.78 7.46
CA ASP A 134 8.45 9.33 6.50
C ASP A 134 9.75 10.09 6.75
N LEU A 135 10.88 9.40 6.77
CA LEU A 135 12.19 10.01 7.00
C LEU A 135 12.51 11.13 6.01
N SER A 136 12.02 11.02 4.78
CA SER A 136 12.23 12.01 3.72
C SER A 136 11.15 13.09 3.71
N SER A 137 11.51 14.32 4.01
CA SER A 137 10.60 15.48 3.97
C SER A 137 9.98 15.73 2.58
N SER A 138 10.70 15.39 1.50
CA SER A 138 10.15 15.49 0.15
C SER A 138 9.08 14.42 -0.11
N ARG A 139 9.25 13.20 0.40
CA ARG A 139 8.25 12.15 0.34
C ARG A 139 7.05 12.45 1.24
N ALA A 140 7.28 13.04 2.42
CA ALA A 140 6.21 13.47 3.32
C ALA A 140 5.27 14.52 2.70
N LYS A 141 5.78 15.41 1.83
CA LYS A 141 4.94 16.33 1.04
C LYS A 141 4.02 15.59 0.05
N GLY A 142 4.52 14.54 -0.59
CA GLY A 142 3.71 13.68 -1.45
C GLY A 142 2.64 12.89 -0.68
N LEU A 143 3.01 12.41 0.51
CA LEU A 143 2.12 11.75 1.45
C LEU A 143 0.96 12.66 1.86
N LEU A 144 1.25 13.90 2.29
CA LEU A 144 0.23 14.89 2.65
C LEU A 144 -0.77 15.11 1.50
N LYS A 145 -0.25 15.35 0.28
CA LYS A 145 -1.10 15.56 -0.90
C LYS A 145 -2.04 14.37 -1.17
N ASN A 146 -1.56 13.13 -0.98
CA ASN A 146 -2.39 11.96 -1.17
C ASN A 146 -3.46 11.83 -0.07
N LEU A 147 -3.12 12.10 1.19
CA LEU A 147 -4.09 12.05 2.29
C LEU A 147 -5.18 13.14 2.13
N GLU A 148 -4.81 14.35 1.72
CA GLU A 148 -5.76 15.42 1.38
C GLU A 148 -6.67 15.01 0.21
N LEU A 149 -6.10 14.47 -0.88
CA LEU A 149 -6.86 13.96 -2.02
C LEU A 149 -7.86 12.89 -1.60
N PHE A 150 -7.51 12.04 -0.65
CA PHE A 150 -8.35 10.97 -0.14
C PHE A 150 -9.36 11.44 0.93
N GLY A 151 -9.28 12.70 1.37
CA GLY A 151 -10.20 13.27 2.33
C GLY A 151 -9.93 12.86 3.78
N ILE A 152 -8.70 12.46 4.09
CA ILE A 152 -8.28 12.09 5.45
C ILE A 152 -7.84 13.39 6.18
N GLY A 153 -8.68 13.88 7.09
CA GLY A 153 -8.45 15.15 7.77
C GLY A 153 -7.84 15.05 9.17
N ASN A 154 -8.00 13.91 9.83
CA ASN A 154 -7.51 13.65 11.19
C ASN A 154 -6.09 13.10 11.19
N VAL A 155 -5.14 13.81 10.56
CA VAL A 155 -3.79 13.35 10.28
C VAL A 155 -2.72 14.29 10.83
N LEU A 156 -1.65 13.70 11.36
CA LEU A 156 -0.40 14.35 11.74
C LEU A 156 0.71 13.83 10.80
N ILE A 157 1.22 14.72 9.93
CA ILE A 157 2.34 14.37 9.05
C ILE A 157 3.66 14.65 9.76
N LEU A 158 4.49 13.64 9.83
CA LEU A 158 5.81 13.71 10.46
C LEU A 158 6.91 13.45 9.43
N SER A 159 8.07 14.04 9.66
CA SER A 159 9.28 13.76 8.87
C SER A 159 10.44 13.60 9.83
N GLU A 160 10.42 12.49 10.55
CA GLU A 160 11.35 12.20 11.62
C GLU A 160 11.95 10.79 11.54
N GLU A 161 13.13 10.67 12.13
CA GLU A 161 13.75 9.38 12.39
C GLU A 161 12.89 8.58 13.38
N PRO A 162 12.53 7.30 13.06
CA PRO A 162 11.62 6.52 13.91
C PRO A 162 12.05 6.42 15.37
N GLY A 163 13.37 6.33 15.65
CA GLY A 163 13.88 6.29 17.01
C GLY A 163 13.55 7.52 17.86
N LYS A 164 13.40 8.70 17.23
CA LYS A 164 12.99 9.92 17.94
C LYS A 164 11.52 9.91 18.31
N LEU A 165 10.67 9.24 17.53
CA LEU A 165 9.22 9.19 17.81
C LEU A 165 8.94 8.53 19.17
N VAL A 166 9.77 7.58 19.59
CA VAL A 166 9.64 6.90 20.88
C VAL A 166 9.65 7.89 22.06
N SER A 167 10.50 8.92 21.97
CA SER A 167 10.60 9.94 23.06
C SER A 167 9.45 10.95 23.06
N TYR A 168 8.87 11.22 21.89
CA TYR A 168 7.74 12.17 21.77
C TYR A 168 6.38 11.53 22.04
N PHE A 169 6.25 10.22 21.78
CA PHE A 169 4.98 9.51 21.87
C PHE A 169 5.08 8.23 22.72
N PRO A 170 5.53 8.31 24.00
CA PRO A 170 5.62 7.13 24.85
C PRO A 170 4.21 6.56 25.11
N GLU A 171 4.02 5.27 24.76
CA GLU A 171 2.75 4.54 24.95
C GLU A 171 1.50 5.23 24.39
N TYR A 172 1.68 6.05 23.33
CA TYR A 172 0.59 6.90 22.83
C TYR A 172 -0.29 6.17 21.80
N PHE A 173 0.29 5.32 20.94
CA PHE A 173 -0.43 4.72 19.83
C PHE A 173 -1.08 3.39 20.21
N ASP A 174 -2.32 3.20 19.75
CA ASP A 174 -3.07 1.95 19.92
C ASP A 174 -2.69 0.92 18.85
N LYS A 175 -2.34 1.38 17.65
CA LYS A 175 -1.90 0.56 16.51
C LYS A 175 -0.70 1.18 15.83
N ILE A 176 0.25 0.33 15.40
CA ILE A 176 1.45 0.78 14.67
C ILE A 176 1.65 -0.11 13.44
N LEU A 177 1.78 0.52 12.29
CA LEU A 177 2.19 -0.12 11.05
C LEU A 177 3.65 0.20 10.75
N ILE A 178 4.45 -0.84 10.48
CA ILE A 178 5.84 -0.72 10.06
C ILE A 178 6.00 -1.43 8.72
N ASP A 179 6.02 -0.66 7.63
CA ASP A 179 6.37 -1.12 6.29
C ASP A 179 7.72 -0.50 5.90
N ALA A 180 8.76 -1.02 6.53
CA ALA A 180 10.11 -0.47 6.44
C ALA A 180 10.74 -0.70 5.06
N PRO A 181 11.69 0.15 4.63
CA PRO A 181 12.50 -0.11 3.46
C PRO A 181 13.17 -1.49 3.52
N CYS A 182 13.13 -2.20 2.41
CA CYS A 182 13.70 -3.54 2.26
C CYS A 182 14.58 -3.62 1.01
N SER A 183 15.17 -4.80 0.75
CA SER A 183 16.02 -5.09 -0.42
C SER A 183 15.28 -5.00 -1.77
N GLY A 184 13.96 -4.93 -1.77
CA GLY A 184 13.13 -4.69 -2.96
C GLY A 184 12.92 -5.92 -3.84
N GLU A 185 13.10 -7.12 -3.34
CA GLU A 185 12.92 -8.38 -4.09
C GLU A 185 11.50 -8.49 -4.70
N GLY A 186 10.48 -8.03 -3.99
CA GLY A 186 9.11 -7.94 -4.50
C GLY A 186 8.92 -7.00 -5.70
N MET A 187 9.92 -6.17 -6.01
CA MET A 187 9.90 -5.25 -7.15
C MET A 187 10.56 -5.82 -8.41
N PHE A 188 11.20 -6.98 -8.35
CA PHE A 188 11.93 -7.55 -9.50
C PHE A 188 11.07 -7.70 -10.77
N ARG A 189 9.80 -8.06 -10.63
CA ARG A 189 8.84 -8.14 -11.74
C ARG A 189 8.49 -6.76 -12.33
N LYS A 190 8.54 -5.72 -11.53
CA LYS A 190 8.13 -4.35 -11.92
C LYS A 190 9.30 -3.55 -12.48
N GLU A 191 10.47 -3.69 -11.88
CA GLU A 191 11.64 -2.85 -12.17
C GLU A 191 12.91 -3.67 -12.35
N LYS A 192 13.25 -4.00 -13.59
CA LYS A 192 14.46 -4.77 -13.93
C LYS A 192 15.76 -4.16 -13.37
N LYS A 193 15.78 -2.84 -13.11
CA LYS A 193 16.94 -2.19 -12.47
C LYS A 193 17.15 -2.66 -11.03
N MET A 194 16.09 -3.07 -10.31
CA MET A 194 16.19 -3.59 -8.95
C MET A 194 16.94 -4.91 -8.90
N VAL A 195 16.75 -5.76 -9.91
CA VAL A 195 17.51 -7.03 -10.07
C VAL A 195 19.01 -6.78 -10.20
N LYS A 196 19.40 -5.66 -10.84
CA LYS A 196 20.82 -5.30 -11.03
C LYS A 196 21.44 -4.63 -9.81
N ALA A 197 20.62 -4.00 -8.97
CA ALA A 197 21.06 -3.27 -7.80
C ALA A 197 21.12 -4.15 -6.53
N TRP A 198 20.46 -5.31 -6.59
CA TRP A 198 20.41 -6.28 -5.49
C TRP A 198 21.69 -7.12 -5.43
#